data_df798f1c941cd8726dff9720f55def47
#
_entry.id   df798f1c941cd8726dff9720f55def47
#
_cell.length_a   1.000
_cell.length_b   1.000
_cell.length_c   1.000
_cell.angle_alpha   90.00
_cell.angle_beta   90.00
_cell.angle_gamma   90.00
#
_symmetry.space_group_name_H-M   'P 1'
#
loop_
_entity.id
_entity.type
_entity.pdbx_description
1 polymer ?
#
loop_
_entity_poly.entity_id
_entity_poly.type
_entity_poly.pdbx_seq_one_letter_code
_entity_poly.pdbx_strand_id
1 'polypeptide(L)'
;MSGTVTEVWVAASGGHDIVRADAIVMLRLDETGRLTAQLRDDAKVSVSLLEGSSDSHLPNDFHRQLIRAVAELADSSGAQLVRARHQGGVWHWISEPL
;
A
#
# COMPACT_ATOMS: atom_id res chain seq x y z
N MET A 1 -16.53 -5.40 25.43
CA MET A 1 -16.69 -4.53 24.29
C MET A 1 -16.06 -5.16 23.04
N SER A 2 -16.86 -5.33 22.09
CA SER A 2 -16.32 -5.87 20.84
C SER A 2 -16.32 -4.75 19.81
N GLY A 3 -15.18 -4.17 19.59
CA GLY A 3 -15.03 -3.29 18.45
C GLY A 3 -14.91 -4.12 17.20
N THR A 4 -15.50 -3.66 16.12
CA THR A 4 -15.21 -4.23 14.82
C THR A 4 -13.80 -3.81 14.45
N VAL A 5 -12.90 -4.76 14.32
CA VAL A 5 -11.52 -4.46 13.94
C VAL A 5 -11.45 -4.47 12.43
N THR A 6 -11.01 -3.34 11.86
CA THR A 6 -10.76 -3.26 10.44
C THR A 6 -9.37 -3.82 10.16
N GLU A 7 -9.28 -4.79 9.30
CA GLU A 7 -8.00 -5.29 8.83
C GLU A 7 -7.74 -4.74 7.44
N VAL A 8 -6.67 -3.97 7.31
CA VAL A 8 -6.29 -3.42 6.01
C VAL A 8 -4.98 -4.08 5.58
N TRP A 9 -5.01 -4.66 4.39
CA TRP A 9 -3.87 -5.32 3.79
C TRP A 9 -3.46 -4.56 2.54
N VAL A 10 -2.19 -4.54 2.25
CA VAL A 10 -1.64 -3.84 1.08
C VAL A 10 -0.98 -4.87 0.18
N ALA A 11 -1.37 -4.87 -1.09
CA ALA A 11 -0.79 -5.78 -2.06
C ALA A 11 0.64 -5.36 -2.40
N ALA A 12 1.54 -6.32 -2.38
CA ALA A 12 2.91 -6.12 -2.80
C ALA A 12 3.06 -6.29 -4.31
N SER A 13 4.21 -5.92 -4.81
CA SER A 13 4.53 -6.04 -6.23
C SER A 13 4.36 -7.50 -6.69
N GLY A 14 3.73 -7.68 -7.83
CA GLY A 14 3.44 -9.01 -8.36
C GLY A 14 2.13 -9.61 -7.90
N GLY A 15 1.51 -9.05 -6.86
CA GLY A 15 0.20 -9.48 -6.40
C GLY A 15 0.15 -10.80 -5.64
N HIS A 16 1.31 -11.42 -5.38
CA HIS A 16 1.37 -12.70 -4.67
C HIS A 16 1.49 -12.54 -3.16
N ASP A 17 2.02 -11.41 -2.72
CA ASP A 17 2.21 -11.14 -1.30
C ASP A 17 1.32 -9.98 -0.89
N ILE A 18 0.75 -10.08 0.31
CA ILE A 18 0.03 -8.96 0.91
C ILE A 18 0.60 -8.77 2.32
N VAL A 19 0.67 -7.51 2.74
CA VAL A 19 1.19 -7.16 4.05
C VAL A 19 0.15 -6.37 4.82
N ARG A 20 0.11 -6.54 6.13
CA ARG A 20 -0.80 -5.74 6.95
C ARG A 20 -0.35 -4.30 6.97
N ALA A 21 -1.28 -3.39 6.77
CA ALA A 21 -0.96 -1.97 6.78
C ALA A 21 -0.40 -1.52 8.12
N ASP A 22 -0.88 -2.10 9.23
CA ASP A 22 -0.41 -1.73 10.57
C ASP A 22 0.98 -2.29 10.89
N ALA A 23 1.51 -3.20 10.08
CA ALA A 23 2.86 -3.70 10.24
C ALA A 23 3.90 -2.84 9.50
N ILE A 24 3.45 -1.91 8.69
CA ILE A 24 4.34 -1.04 7.93
C ILE A 24 4.75 0.12 8.85
N VAL A 25 6.05 0.32 9.01
CA VAL A 25 6.57 1.42 9.82
C VAL A 25 7.22 2.52 9.00
N MET A 26 7.56 2.23 7.74
CA MET A 26 8.15 3.23 6.86
C MET A 26 7.77 2.93 5.42
N LEU A 27 7.44 3.97 4.70
CA LEU A 27 7.24 3.91 3.25
C LEU A 27 8.31 4.78 2.59
N ARG A 28 8.90 4.27 1.55
CA ARG A 28 9.90 5.01 0.78
C ARG A 28 9.55 4.98 -0.69
N LEU A 29 9.50 6.14 -1.28
CA LEU A 29 9.41 6.30 -2.72
C LEU A 29 10.75 6.85 -3.18
N ASP A 30 11.54 6.01 -3.85
CA ASP A 30 12.90 6.39 -4.22
C ASP A 30 12.94 7.10 -5.58
N GLU A 31 14.13 7.53 -5.96
CA GLU A 31 14.33 8.28 -7.20
C GLU A 31 14.07 7.43 -8.45
N THR A 32 14.15 6.12 -8.33
CA THR A 32 13.89 5.22 -9.46
C THR A 32 12.41 4.93 -9.64
N GLY A 33 11.57 5.46 -8.76
CA GLY A 33 10.13 5.24 -8.83
C GLY A 33 9.68 3.95 -8.19
N ARG A 34 10.48 3.38 -7.28
CA ARG A 34 10.11 2.18 -6.54
C ARG A 34 9.53 2.58 -5.19
N LEU A 35 8.37 2.03 -4.88
CA LEU A 35 7.74 2.20 -3.57
C LEU A 35 7.99 0.96 -2.74
N THR A 36 8.66 1.14 -1.60
CA THR A 36 8.97 0.03 -0.70
C THR A 36 8.41 0.31 0.68
N ALA A 37 8.13 -0.76 1.40
CA ALA A 37 7.64 -0.70 2.78
C ALA A 37 8.59 -1.48 3.67
N GLN A 38 8.89 -0.90 4.83
CA GLN A 38 9.67 -1.57 5.86
C GLN A 38 8.72 -2.04 6.94
N LEU A 39 8.85 -3.29 7.36
CA LEU A 39 7.95 -3.90 8.32
C LEU A 39 8.49 -3.76 9.75
N ARG A 40 7.56 -3.71 10.71
CA ARG A 40 7.88 -3.46 12.12
C ARG A 40 8.78 -4.53 12.72
N ASP A 41 8.48 -5.79 12.44
CA ASP A 41 9.14 -6.91 13.08
C ASP A 41 10.42 -7.34 12.37
N ASP A 42 10.68 -6.79 11.20
CA ASP A 42 11.86 -7.14 10.44
C ASP A 42 12.40 -5.91 9.70
N ALA A 43 13.19 -5.13 10.43
CA ALA A 43 13.73 -3.89 9.90
C ALA A 43 14.73 -4.11 8.77
N LYS A 44 15.22 -5.33 8.61
CA LYS A 44 16.18 -5.64 7.55
C LYS A 44 15.50 -6.02 6.25
N VAL A 45 14.19 -6.27 6.29
CA VAL A 45 13.44 -6.69 5.11
C VAL A 45 12.58 -5.54 4.64
N SER A 46 12.75 -5.17 3.38
CA SER A 46 11.89 -4.21 2.71
C SER A 46 11.06 -4.95 1.67
N VAL A 47 9.79 -4.64 1.63
CA VAL A 47 8.88 -5.23 0.65
C VAL A 47 8.62 -4.21 -0.46
N SER A 48 8.83 -4.62 -1.70
CA SER A 48 8.53 -3.76 -2.84
C SER A 48 7.02 -3.79 -3.08
N LEU A 49 6.37 -2.64 -2.92
CA LEU A 49 4.94 -2.53 -3.14
C LEU A 49 4.62 -2.26 -4.60
N LEU A 50 5.46 -1.48 -5.27
CA LEU A 50 5.23 -1.12 -6.67
C LEU A 50 6.51 -0.59 -7.27
N GLU A 51 6.71 -0.88 -8.55
CA GLU A 51 7.81 -0.32 -9.33
C GLU A 51 7.22 0.47 -10.48
N GLY A 52 7.55 1.77 -10.54
CA GLY A 52 7.23 2.57 -11.69
C GLY A 52 8.15 2.26 -12.85
N SER A 53 7.76 2.71 -14.03
CA SER A 53 8.56 2.55 -15.23
C SER A 53 8.74 3.90 -15.92
N SER A 54 9.59 3.93 -16.94
CA SER A 54 9.80 5.14 -17.71
C SER A 54 8.51 5.64 -18.38
N ASP A 55 7.60 4.71 -18.69
CA ASP A 55 6.33 5.05 -19.32
C ASP A 55 5.20 5.29 -18.33
N SER A 56 5.45 5.03 -17.05
CA SER A 56 4.40 5.01 -16.05
C SER A 56 4.98 5.40 -14.71
N HIS A 57 5.18 6.71 -14.53
CA HIS A 57 5.74 7.25 -13.31
C HIS A 57 4.72 7.29 -12.18
N LEU A 58 5.18 7.00 -10.97
CA LEU A 58 4.36 7.17 -9.79
C LEU A 58 4.30 8.65 -9.43
N PRO A 59 3.14 9.16 -8.94
CA PRO A 59 3.08 10.51 -8.39
C PRO A 59 4.09 10.68 -7.25
N ASN A 60 4.61 11.87 -7.08
CA ASN A 60 5.61 12.17 -6.05
C ASN A 60 5.10 11.93 -4.64
N ASP A 61 3.81 11.97 -4.44
CA ASP A 61 3.17 11.77 -3.14
C ASP A 61 2.43 10.44 -3.04
N PHE A 62 2.79 9.47 -3.90
CA PHE A 62 2.04 8.21 -3.97
C PHE A 62 2.06 7.45 -2.65
N HIS A 63 3.17 7.52 -1.93
CA HIS A 63 3.27 6.91 -0.60
C HIS A 63 2.35 7.60 0.41
N ARG A 64 2.17 8.91 0.29
CA ARG A 64 1.23 9.63 1.15
C ARG A 64 -0.21 9.28 0.81
N GLN A 65 -0.48 9.05 -0.48
CA GLN A 65 -1.80 8.63 -0.91
C GLN A 65 -2.17 7.27 -0.33
N LEU A 66 -1.19 6.37 -0.18
CA LEU A 66 -1.41 5.08 0.46
C LEU A 66 -1.84 5.25 1.91
N ILE A 67 -1.14 6.11 2.66
CA ILE A 67 -1.49 6.37 4.06
C ILE A 67 -2.91 6.91 4.16
N ARG A 68 -3.27 7.81 3.26
CA ARG A 68 -4.63 8.39 3.23
C ARG A 68 -5.67 7.32 2.90
N ALA A 69 -5.37 6.46 1.94
CA ALA A 69 -6.30 5.38 1.55
C ALA A 69 -6.54 4.43 2.72
N VAL A 70 -5.49 4.07 3.46
CA VAL A 70 -5.62 3.23 4.64
C VAL A 70 -6.44 3.93 5.72
N ALA A 71 -6.18 5.21 5.94
CA ALA A 71 -6.91 5.97 6.96
C ALA A 71 -8.40 6.07 6.64
N GLU A 72 -8.76 6.19 5.37
CA GLU A 72 -10.16 6.24 4.96
C GLU A 72 -10.91 4.94 5.24
N LEU A 73 -10.19 3.84 5.37
CA LEU A 73 -10.77 2.53 5.67
C LEU A 73 -10.87 2.26 7.17
N ALA A 74 -10.45 3.19 8.01
CA ALA A 74 -10.42 2.96 9.46
C ALA A 74 -11.80 2.68 10.04
N ASP A 75 -12.85 3.24 9.45
CA ASP A 75 -14.22 3.04 9.89
C ASP A 75 -14.93 1.89 9.19
N SER A 76 -14.27 1.23 8.27
CA SER A 76 -14.82 0.07 7.57
C SER A 76 -14.79 -1.16 8.48
N SER A 77 -15.65 -2.11 8.21
CA SER A 77 -15.62 -3.37 8.94
C SER A 77 -15.12 -4.50 8.04
N GLY A 78 -14.48 -5.49 8.65
CA GLY A 78 -13.96 -6.64 7.94
C GLY A 78 -12.60 -6.37 7.31
N ALA A 79 -12.16 -7.27 6.47
CA ALA A 79 -10.87 -7.20 5.82
C ALA A 79 -10.96 -6.47 4.48
N GLN A 80 -10.04 -5.56 4.25
CA GLN A 80 -9.96 -4.78 3.04
C GLN A 80 -8.56 -4.92 2.43
N LEU A 81 -8.50 -4.99 1.11
CA LEU A 81 -7.24 -5.02 0.38
C LEU A 81 -7.06 -3.69 -0.37
N VAL A 82 -5.91 -3.07 -0.17
CA VAL A 82 -5.52 -1.86 -0.91
C VAL A 82 -4.44 -2.25 -1.91
N ARG A 83 -4.63 -1.90 -3.14
CA ARG A 83 -3.66 -2.18 -4.19
C ARG A 83 -3.54 -1.02 -5.15
N ALA A 84 -2.39 -0.95 -5.82
CA ALA A 84 -2.16 0.06 -6.84
C ALA A 84 -2.77 -0.39 -8.16
N ARG A 85 -3.36 0.54 -8.88
CA ARG A 85 -3.94 0.30 -10.18
C ARG A 85 -3.55 1.39 -11.15
N HIS A 86 -3.11 1.00 -12.33
CA HIS A 86 -2.79 1.93 -13.40
C HIS A 86 -4.00 2.06 -14.32
N GLN A 87 -4.51 3.27 -14.42
CA GLN A 87 -5.69 3.53 -15.23
C GLN A 87 -5.59 4.92 -15.84
N GLY A 88 -5.78 5.01 -17.14
CA GLY A 88 -5.74 6.29 -17.83
C GLY A 88 -4.39 7.00 -17.75
N GLY A 89 -3.30 6.25 -17.69
CA GLY A 89 -1.97 6.79 -17.57
C GLY A 89 -1.57 7.25 -16.17
N VAL A 90 -2.43 7.02 -15.19
CA VAL A 90 -2.21 7.47 -13.82
C VAL A 90 -2.35 6.30 -12.86
N TRP A 91 -1.49 6.27 -11.85
CA TRP A 91 -1.56 5.28 -10.78
C TRP A 91 -2.48 5.75 -9.67
N HIS A 92 -3.32 4.84 -9.19
CA HIS A 92 -4.26 5.08 -8.10
C HIS A 92 -4.18 3.95 -7.09
N TRP A 93 -4.50 4.28 -5.84
CA TRP A 93 -4.76 3.26 -4.83
C TRP A 93 -6.26 2.96 -4.84
N ILE A 94 -6.59 1.68 -4.93
CA ILE A 94 -7.98 1.24 -4.84
C ILE A 94 -8.11 0.27 -3.68
N SER A 95 -9.32 0.20 -3.12
CA SER A 95 -9.62 -0.71 -2.02
C SER A 95 -10.76 -1.62 -2.44
N GLU A 96 -10.70 -2.85 -1.96
CA GLU A 96 -11.73 -3.84 -2.22
C GLU A 96 -11.85 -4.78 -1.03
N PRO A 97 -13.03 -5.38 -0.79
CA PRO A 97 -13.15 -6.40 0.26
C PRO A 97 -12.26 -7.59 -0.05
N LEU A 98 -11.67 -8.13 1.00
CA LEU A 98 -10.81 -9.29 0.87
C LEU A 98 -11.62 -10.57 0.75
#